data_8016ac33a23818200d97c0119ca00a27
#
_entry.id   8016ac33a23818200d97c0119ca00a27
#
_cell.length_a   1.000
_cell.length_b   1.000
_cell.length_c   1.000
_cell.angle_alpha   90.00
_cell.angle_beta   90.00
_cell.angle_gamma   90.00
#
_symmetry.space_group_name_H-M   'P 1'
#
loop_
_entity.id
_entity.type
_entity.pdbx_description
1 polymer ?
#
loop_
_entity_poly.entity_id
_entity_poly.type
_entity_poly.pdbx_seq_one_letter_code
_entity_poly.pdbx_strand_id
1 'polypeptide(L)'
;SIRTILQPHLPWLLWTVIAYLLLSEWPKGSGRAPAGWARWWDGWRSLLAGLATFLLSGLLGLILMTRPLTPVAVAYQNLMPAFIGLFAVPWILQNLRARVQLPDQHCCVSVDLSAVAWLHGGASGILGGLFAAFFPVVTGGIGSFLAGHATAQRDERAFLVSQGAAKVAYYVGGYLLFFVPGLHVTRGGMAWMLSTRYASITPARFYEAALAALLAGTVAFFLLLGWARVMARVVSRVPYPV
;
A
#
# COMPACT_ATOMS: atom_id res chain seq x y z
N SER A 1 26.14 11.17 4.31
CA SER A 1 24.70 11.32 3.99
C SER A 1 23.93 10.16 4.61
N ILE A 2 22.66 10.38 5.00
CA ILE A 2 21.79 9.34 5.60
C ILE A 2 21.75 8.07 4.72
N ARG A 3 21.80 8.23 3.41
CA ARG A 3 21.84 7.13 2.45
C ARG A 3 23.09 6.25 2.62
N THR A 4 24.24 6.84 2.87
CA THR A 4 25.50 6.11 3.04
C THR A 4 25.51 5.26 4.31
N ILE A 5 24.83 5.73 5.36
CA ILE A 5 24.71 5.00 6.63
C ILE A 5 23.69 3.87 6.52
N LEU A 6 22.56 4.11 5.85
CA LEU A 6 21.47 3.14 5.74
C LEU A 6 21.71 2.04 4.69
N GLN A 7 22.44 2.35 3.63
CA GLN A 7 22.65 1.43 2.50
C GLN A 7 23.18 0.04 2.91
N PRO A 8 24.17 -0.10 3.80
CA PRO A 8 24.65 -1.41 4.23
C PRO A 8 23.65 -2.19 5.11
N HIS A 9 22.72 -1.49 5.76
CA HIS A 9 21.73 -2.11 6.66
C HIS A 9 20.38 -2.43 5.96
N LEU A 10 20.15 -1.89 4.75
CA LEU A 10 18.93 -2.13 3.99
C LEU A 10 18.60 -3.61 3.77
N PRO A 11 19.54 -4.48 3.37
CA PRO A 11 19.25 -5.90 3.19
C PRO A 11 18.73 -6.56 4.46
N TRP A 12 19.35 -6.30 5.59
CA TRP A 12 18.95 -6.85 6.89
C TRP A 12 17.56 -6.38 7.31
N LEU A 13 17.27 -5.11 7.11
CA LEU A 13 15.95 -4.54 7.41
C LEU A 13 14.87 -5.15 6.52
N LEU A 14 15.16 -5.34 5.23
CA LEU A 14 14.25 -5.99 4.30
C LEU A 14 13.98 -7.45 4.69
N TRP A 15 15.02 -8.22 5.03
CA TRP A 15 14.85 -9.59 5.49
C TRP A 15 14.06 -9.67 6.79
N THR A 16 14.25 -8.72 7.70
CA THR A 16 13.46 -8.64 8.94
C THR A 16 11.99 -8.40 8.65
N VAL A 17 11.66 -7.49 7.73
CA VAL A 17 10.27 -7.23 7.32
C VAL A 17 9.66 -8.46 6.64
N ILE A 18 10.40 -9.12 5.73
CA ILE A 18 9.95 -10.33 5.05
C ILE A 18 9.68 -11.45 6.05
N ALA A 19 10.61 -11.69 6.97
CA ALA A 19 10.46 -12.70 8.02
C ALA A 19 9.25 -12.40 8.90
N TYR A 20 9.07 -11.15 9.31
CA TYR A 20 7.91 -10.71 10.08
C TYR A 20 6.59 -10.97 9.34
N LEU A 21 6.52 -10.61 8.05
CA LEU A 21 5.31 -10.82 7.25
C LEU A 21 4.99 -12.31 7.08
N LEU A 22 6.01 -13.14 6.78
CA LEU A 22 5.83 -14.59 6.69
C LEU A 22 5.36 -15.21 8.02
N LEU A 23 5.95 -14.78 9.13
CA LEU A 23 5.55 -15.25 10.45
C LEU A 23 4.15 -14.74 10.85
N SER A 24 3.71 -13.61 10.34
CA SER A 24 2.36 -13.09 10.59
C SER A 24 1.25 -13.92 9.96
N GLU A 25 1.58 -14.73 8.94
CA GLU A 25 0.68 -15.73 8.34
C GLU A 25 0.38 -16.92 9.28
N TRP A 26 1.14 -17.07 10.35
CA TRP A 26 0.86 -18.09 11.35
C TRP A 26 -0.50 -17.83 12.02
N PRO A 27 -1.44 -18.80 12.00
CA PRO A 27 -2.79 -18.58 12.50
C PRO A 27 -2.79 -18.22 13.98
N LYS A 28 -3.17 -16.97 14.26
CA LYS A 28 -3.42 -16.49 15.62
C LYS A 28 -4.74 -17.08 16.05
N GLY A 29 -4.73 -17.89 17.12
CA GLY A 29 -5.91 -18.58 17.62
C GLY A 29 -7.07 -17.63 17.94
N SER A 30 -7.99 -17.45 17.00
CA SER A 30 -9.32 -16.97 17.24
C SER A 30 -10.20 -18.18 17.55
N GLY A 31 -10.97 -18.15 18.62
CA GLY A 31 -11.70 -19.21 19.30
C GLY A 31 -12.43 -20.33 18.55
N ARG A 32 -12.23 -20.45 17.24
CA ARG A 32 -12.72 -21.55 16.38
C ARG A 32 -11.60 -22.37 15.74
N ALA A 33 -10.34 -22.10 16.08
CA ALA A 33 -9.23 -22.88 15.53
C ALA A 33 -9.17 -24.27 16.19
N PRO A 34 -8.89 -25.34 15.42
CA PRO A 34 -8.70 -26.66 15.98
C PRO A 34 -7.59 -26.64 17.03
N ALA A 35 -7.78 -27.32 18.15
CA ALA A 35 -6.81 -27.38 19.24
C ALA A 35 -5.73 -28.44 18.94
N GLY A 36 -4.52 -28.26 19.48
CA GLY A 36 -3.47 -29.28 19.45
C GLY A 36 -2.72 -29.42 18.13
N TRP A 37 -2.47 -30.65 17.71
CA TRP A 37 -1.68 -31.00 16.53
C TRP A 37 -2.22 -30.44 15.22
N ALA A 38 -3.53 -30.36 15.07
CA ALA A 38 -4.17 -29.80 13.86
C ALA A 38 -3.84 -28.31 13.66
N ARG A 39 -3.76 -27.54 14.76
CA ARG A 39 -3.35 -26.12 14.71
C ARG A 39 -1.90 -25.96 14.28
N TRP A 40 -1.03 -26.83 14.76
CA TRP A 40 0.39 -26.82 14.38
C TRP A 40 0.55 -27.14 12.89
N TRP A 41 -0.18 -28.12 12.37
CA TRP A 41 -0.16 -28.48 10.96
C TRP A 41 -0.73 -27.38 10.07
N ASP A 42 -1.81 -26.73 10.48
CA ASP A 42 -2.40 -25.58 9.80
C ASP A 42 -1.44 -24.39 9.73
N GLY A 43 -0.68 -24.15 10.81
CA GLY A 43 0.37 -23.12 10.85
C GLY A 43 1.45 -23.37 9.82
N TRP A 44 1.97 -24.57 9.73
CA TRP A 44 2.97 -24.93 8.73
C TRP A 44 2.45 -24.83 7.30
N ARG A 45 1.23 -25.26 7.06
CA ARG A 45 0.60 -25.16 5.76
C ARG A 45 0.47 -23.70 5.30
N SER A 46 0.03 -22.81 6.18
CA SER A 46 -0.06 -21.38 5.89
C SER A 46 1.31 -20.76 5.63
N LEU A 47 2.30 -21.08 6.45
CA LEU A 47 3.66 -20.59 6.29
C LEU A 47 4.31 -21.09 4.99
N LEU A 48 4.13 -22.36 4.64
CA LEU A 48 4.64 -22.92 3.39
C LEU A 48 3.94 -22.30 2.18
N ALA A 49 2.63 -22.03 2.26
CA ALA A 49 1.90 -21.33 1.21
C ALA A 49 2.42 -19.89 1.04
N GLY A 50 2.64 -19.17 2.14
CA GLY A 50 3.26 -17.84 2.14
C GLY A 50 4.66 -17.85 1.54
N LEU A 51 5.50 -18.81 1.92
CA LEU A 51 6.85 -18.97 1.39
C LEU A 51 6.83 -19.31 -0.11
N ALA A 52 5.95 -20.21 -0.54
CA ALA A 52 5.80 -20.55 -1.96
C ALA A 52 5.36 -19.31 -2.77
N THR A 53 4.40 -18.55 -2.27
CA THR A 53 3.96 -17.29 -2.89
C THR A 53 5.09 -16.29 -2.98
N PHE A 54 5.89 -16.14 -1.92
CA PHE A 54 7.06 -15.27 -1.90
C PHE A 54 8.09 -15.67 -2.96
N LEU A 55 8.45 -16.96 -3.03
CA LEU A 55 9.42 -17.46 -4.00
C LEU A 55 8.94 -17.32 -5.44
N LEU A 56 7.67 -17.66 -5.70
CA LEU A 56 7.07 -17.52 -7.04
C LEU A 56 6.99 -16.05 -7.47
N SER A 57 6.62 -15.16 -6.55
CA SER A 57 6.59 -13.72 -6.82
C SER A 57 7.98 -13.14 -7.06
N GLY A 58 8.98 -13.62 -6.31
CA GLY A 58 10.39 -13.26 -6.50
C GLY A 58 10.90 -13.72 -7.87
N LEU A 59 10.62 -14.95 -8.26
CA LEU A 59 10.98 -15.50 -9.58
C LEU A 59 10.31 -14.69 -10.71
N LEU A 60 9.01 -14.41 -10.59
CA LEU A 60 8.30 -13.58 -11.55
C LEU A 60 8.91 -12.18 -11.64
N GLY A 61 9.22 -11.55 -10.50
CA GLY A 61 9.87 -10.25 -10.46
C GLY A 61 11.23 -10.26 -11.16
N LEU A 62 12.01 -11.31 -10.95
CA LEU A 62 13.30 -11.51 -11.59
C LEU A 62 13.15 -11.63 -13.13
N ILE A 63 12.18 -12.40 -13.61
CA ILE A 63 11.89 -12.52 -15.03
C ILE A 63 11.46 -11.16 -15.62
N LEU A 64 10.55 -10.47 -14.99
CA LEU A 64 10.01 -9.17 -15.48
C LEU A 64 11.08 -8.07 -15.49
N MET A 65 12.05 -8.11 -14.58
CA MET A 65 13.09 -7.09 -14.47
C MET A 65 14.33 -7.40 -15.32
N THR A 66 14.64 -8.69 -15.56
CA THR A 66 15.84 -9.10 -16.32
C THR A 66 15.57 -9.39 -17.79
N ARG A 67 14.33 -9.71 -18.13
CA ARG A 67 13.92 -9.98 -19.53
C ARG A 67 12.96 -8.87 -19.98
N PRO A 68 13.47 -7.82 -20.64
CA PRO A 68 12.61 -6.81 -21.21
C PRO A 68 11.75 -7.46 -22.32
N LEU A 69 10.50 -7.73 -22.02
CA LEU A 69 9.52 -8.20 -23.02
C LEU A 69 9.12 -7.06 -23.98
N THR A 70 9.43 -5.84 -23.59
CA THR A 70 9.20 -4.61 -24.37
C THR A 70 10.47 -3.74 -24.32
N PRO A 71 10.69 -2.83 -25.32
CA PRO A 71 11.82 -1.90 -25.32
C PRO A 71 11.93 -1.12 -24.00
N VAL A 72 13.16 -0.83 -23.56
CA VAL A 72 13.46 -0.15 -22.28
C VAL A 72 12.68 1.16 -22.10
N ALA A 73 12.38 1.88 -23.18
CA ALA A 73 11.57 3.10 -23.16
C ALA A 73 10.13 2.89 -22.68
N VAL A 74 9.62 1.67 -22.77
CA VAL A 74 8.27 1.27 -22.33
C VAL A 74 8.30 0.17 -21.27
N ALA A 75 9.45 -0.12 -20.68
CA ALA A 75 9.63 -1.18 -19.67
C ALA A 75 8.72 -1.03 -18.44
N TYR A 76 8.31 0.20 -18.13
CA TYR A 76 7.32 0.46 -17.09
C TYR A 76 5.97 -0.22 -17.37
N GLN A 77 5.60 -0.37 -18.61
CA GLN A 77 4.35 -1.01 -19.03
C GLN A 77 4.33 -2.54 -18.77
N ASN A 78 5.49 -3.18 -18.62
CA ASN A 78 5.56 -4.61 -18.32
C ASN A 78 4.99 -4.98 -16.95
N LEU A 79 5.08 -4.08 -15.98
CA LEU A 79 4.54 -4.31 -14.64
C LEU A 79 3.01 -4.24 -14.61
N MET A 80 2.41 -3.41 -15.47
CA MET A 80 0.98 -3.19 -15.46
C MET A 80 0.17 -4.45 -15.81
N PRO A 81 0.48 -5.20 -16.88
CA PRO A 81 -0.19 -6.49 -17.16
C PRO A 81 -0.01 -7.51 -16.05
N ALA A 82 1.17 -7.58 -15.42
CA ALA A 82 1.41 -8.47 -14.29
C ALA A 82 0.53 -8.11 -13.09
N PHE A 83 0.42 -6.84 -12.73
CA PHE A 83 -0.48 -6.39 -11.66
C PHE A 83 -1.94 -6.66 -11.96
N ILE A 84 -2.39 -6.39 -13.20
CA ILE A 84 -3.77 -6.69 -13.60
C ILE A 84 -4.03 -8.20 -13.51
N GLY A 85 -3.14 -9.02 -14.07
CA GLY A 85 -3.28 -10.47 -14.08
C GLY A 85 -3.24 -11.11 -12.69
N LEU A 86 -2.40 -10.60 -11.78
CA LEU A 86 -2.24 -11.17 -10.43
C LEU A 86 -3.27 -10.67 -9.43
N PHE A 87 -3.76 -9.45 -9.57
CA PHE A 87 -4.64 -8.84 -8.58
C PHE A 87 -6.06 -8.59 -9.12
N ALA A 88 -6.21 -7.94 -10.27
CA ALA A 88 -7.52 -7.58 -10.76
C ALA A 88 -8.29 -8.79 -11.28
N VAL A 89 -7.68 -9.63 -12.12
CA VAL A 89 -8.34 -10.79 -12.73
C VAL A 89 -8.82 -11.81 -11.70
N PRO A 90 -8.01 -12.27 -10.73
CA PRO A 90 -8.47 -13.19 -9.69
C PRO A 90 -9.61 -12.61 -8.86
N TRP A 91 -9.53 -11.32 -8.53
CA TRP A 91 -10.56 -10.63 -7.77
C TRP A 91 -11.88 -10.56 -8.54
N ILE A 92 -11.84 -10.23 -9.84
CA ILE A 92 -13.02 -10.22 -10.71
C ILE A 92 -13.63 -11.63 -10.81
N LEU A 93 -12.79 -12.66 -11.05
CA LEU A 93 -13.27 -14.04 -11.15
C LEU A 93 -13.88 -14.56 -9.85
N GLN A 94 -13.30 -14.21 -8.70
CA GLN A 94 -13.88 -14.54 -7.39
C GLN A 94 -15.24 -13.87 -7.20
N ASN A 95 -15.36 -12.60 -7.53
CA ASN A 95 -16.61 -11.86 -7.38
C ASN A 95 -17.71 -12.35 -8.35
N LEU A 96 -17.35 -12.71 -9.58
CA LEU A 96 -18.28 -13.33 -10.52
C LEU A 96 -18.78 -14.70 -10.04
N ARG A 97 -17.95 -15.43 -9.28
CA ARG A 97 -18.28 -16.76 -8.78
C ARG A 97 -19.01 -16.72 -7.44
N ALA A 98 -18.66 -15.78 -6.59
CA ALA A 98 -19.28 -15.56 -5.30
C ALA A 98 -20.54 -14.67 -5.50
N ARG A 99 -21.73 -15.23 -5.32
CA ARG A 99 -22.98 -14.46 -5.30
C ARG A 99 -23.03 -13.61 -4.01
N VAL A 100 -22.19 -12.57 -3.95
CA VAL A 100 -22.12 -11.67 -2.81
C VAL A 100 -23.21 -10.62 -2.96
N GLN A 101 -24.10 -10.54 -1.99
CA GLN A 101 -25.02 -9.41 -1.90
C GLN A 101 -24.25 -8.23 -1.28
N LEU A 102 -24.25 -7.10 -1.96
CA LEU A 102 -23.69 -5.87 -1.41
C LEU A 102 -24.58 -5.39 -0.26
N PRO A 103 -24.01 -5.05 0.90
CA PRO A 103 -24.78 -4.43 1.96
C PRO A 103 -25.32 -3.08 1.53
N ASP A 104 -26.47 -2.69 2.08
CA ASP A 104 -27.07 -1.38 1.82
C ASP A 104 -26.08 -0.27 2.13
N GLN A 105 -25.90 0.63 1.16
CA GLN A 105 -24.96 1.74 1.29
C GLN A 105 -25.65 2.94 1.95
N HIS A 106 -25.14 3.36 3.08
CA HIS A 106 -25.64 4.52 3.82
C HIS A 106 -24.65 5.67 3.76
N CYS A 107 -25.08 6.82 3.25
CA CYS A 107 -24.30 8.06 3.31
C CYS A 107 -24.59 8.77 4.62
N CYS A 108 -23.70 8.59 5.61
CA CYS A 108 -23.81 9.32 6.87
C CYS A 108 -23.46 10.82 6.68
N VAL A 109 -24.23 11.68 7.34
CA VAL A 109 -23.98 13.14 7.35
C VAL A 109 -22.82 13.48 8.30
N SER A 110 -22.68 12.69 9.37
CA SER A 110 -21.61 12.85 10.36
C SER A 110 -20.99 11.50 10.67
N VAL A 111 -19.69 11.50 10.91
CA VAL A 111 -18.95 10.32 11.36
C VAL A 111 -18.67 10.51 12.85
N ASP A 112 -19.17 9.55 13.66
CA ASP A 112 -18.85 9.50 15.08
C ASP A 112 -17.43 8.96 15.26
N LEU A 113 -16.47 9.87 15.27
CA LEU A 113 -15.05 9.59 15.42
C LEU A 113 -14.51 10.45 16.57
N SER A 114 -13.99 9.79 17.60
CA SER A 114 -13.35 10.51 18.70
C SER A 114 -12.08 11.22 18.23
N ALA A 115 -11.78 12.39 18.80
CA ALA A 115 -10.56 13.13 18.48
C ALA A 115 -9.29 12.26 18.71
N VAL A 116 -9.32 11.40 19.73
CA VAL A 116 -8.22 10.48 20.05
C VAL A 116 -8.04 9.45 18.95
N ALA A 117 -9.12 8.84 18.46
CA ALA A 117 -9.06 7.86 17.37
C ALA A 117 -8.57 8.50 16.06
N TRP A 118 -9.00 9.74 15.78
CA TRP A 118 -8.54 10.50 14.62
C TRP A 118 -7.05 10.83 14.69
N LEU A 119 -6.58 11.39 15.83
CA LEU A 119 -5.17 11.73 16.01
C LEU A 119 -4.27 10.51 16.04
N HIS A 120 -4.65 9.46 16.76
CA HIS A 120 -3.89 8.22 16.87
C HIS A 120 -3.82 7.48 15.52
N GLY A 121 -4.95 7.34 14.84
CA GLY A 121 -5.00 6.76 13.50
C GLY A 121 -4.22 7.58 12.49
N GLY A 122 -4.38 8.91 12.49
CA GLY A 122 -3.67 9.82 11.61
C GLY A 122 -2.15 9.77 11.80
N ALA A 123 -1.68 9.91 13.04
CA ALA A 123 -0.26 9.87 13.37
C ALA A 123 0.38 8.52 13.01
N SER A 124 -0.27 7.42 13.37
CA SER A 124 0.17 6.07 13.02
C SER A 124 0.25 5.89 11.49
N GLY A 125 -0.78 6.32 10.77
CA GLY A 125 -0.81 6.23 9.32
C GLY A 125 0.28 7.08 8.66
N ILE A 126 0.50 8.32 9.10
CA ILE A 126 1.56 9.19 8.58
C ILE A 126 2.94 8.53 8.81
N LEU A 127 3.22 8.02 10.00
CA LEU A 127 4.48 7.33 10.29
C LEU A 127 4.67 6.12 9.39
N GLY A 128 3.65 5.27 9.25
CA GLY A 128 3.70 4.10 8.37
C GLY A 128 3.86 4.45 6.90
N GLY A 129 3.18 5.49 6.45
CA GLY A 129 3.25 5.99 5.07
C GLY A 129 4.62 6.60 4.74
N LEU A 130 5.18 7.42 5.62
CA LEU A 130 6.53 7.99 5.47
C LEU A 130 7.60 6.90 5.52
N PHE A 131 7.47 5.94 6.44
CA PHE A 131 8.35 4.77 6.47
C PHE A 131 8.32 4.05 5.12
N ALA A 132 7.13 3.76 4.60
CA ALA A 132 6.97 3.12 3.31
C ALA A 132 7.51 3.99 2.15
N ALA A 133 7.35 5.31 2.19
CA ALA A 133 7.89 6.21 1.18
C ALA A 133 9.41 6.21 1.12
N PHE A 134 10.06 6.03 2.27
CA PHE A 134 11.52 6.07 2.38
C PHE A 134 12.17 4.71 2.14
N PHE A 135 11.62 3.64 2.74
CA PHE A 135 12.23 2.31 2.66
C PHE A 135 11.83 1.55 1.38
N PRO A 136 12.80 1.00 0.64
CA PRO A 136 12.52 0.21 -0.56
C PRO A 136 11.72 -1.05 -0.21
N VAL A 137 10.88 -1.50 -1.16
CA VAL A 137 10.04 -2.72 -1.06
C VAL A 137 8.85 -2.62 -0.09
N VAL A 138 8.85 -1.68 0.86
CA VAL A 138 7.70 -1.47 1.75
C VAL A 138 6.63 -0.64 1.02
N THR A 139 5.46 -1.21 0.78
CA THR A 139 4.32 -0.47 0.21
C THR A 139 3.60 0.32 1.28
N GLY A 140 2.77 1.30 0.89
CA GLY A 140 1.96 2.06 1.85
C GLY A 140 1.05 1.18 2.70
N GLY A 141 0.56 0.06 2.15
CA GLY A 141 -0.23 -0.93 2.89
C GLY A 141 0.60 -1.66 3.96
N ILE A 142 1.79 -2.12 3.61
CA ILE A 142 2.72 -2.77 4.57
C ILE A 142 3.14 -1.77 5.65
N GLY A 143 3.49 -0.54 5.26
CA GLY A 143 3.87 0.50 6.21
C GLY A 143 2.77 0.81 7.22
N SER A 144 1.52 0.93 6.77
CA SER A 144 0.40 1.18 7.67
C SER A 144 0.08 -0.03 8.56
N PHE A 145 0.22 -1.25 8.03
CA PHE A 145 0.06 -2.48 8.80
C PHE A 145 1.10 -2.56 9.94
N LEU A 146 2.37 -2.30 9.64
CA LEU A 146 3.44 -2.26 10.63
C LEU A 146 3.21 -1.19 11.68
N ALA A 147 2.83 0.02 11.27
CA ALA A 147 2.52 1.12 12.17
C ALA A 147 1.30 0.82 13.05
N GLY A 148 0.24 0.22 12.49
CA GLY A 148 -0.94 -0.21 13.23
C GLY A 148 -0.60 -1.23 14.33
N HIS A 149 0.30 -2.17 14.05
CA HIS A 149 0.79 -3.13 15.05
C HIS A 149 1.67 -2.46 16.10
N ALA A 150 2.60 -1.60 15.68
CA ALA A 150 3.49 -0.88 16.59
C ALA A 150 2.72 0.05 17.56
N THR A 151 1.61 0.62 17.11
CA THR A 151 0.77 1.50 17.91
C THR A 151 -0.39 0.79 18.62
N ALA A 152 -0.44 -0.55 18.52
CA ALA A 152 -1.47 -1.40 19.13
C ALA A 152 -2.91 -0.93 18.84
N GLN A 153 -3.19 -0.53 17.62
CA GLN A 153 -4.54 -0.11 17.22
C GLN A 153 -5.55 -1.26 17.35
N ARG A 154 -6.56 -1.06 18.16
CA ARG A 154 -7.66 -2.00 18.36
C ARG A 154 -9.01 -1.50 17.86
N ASP A 155 -9.09 -0.19 17.54
CA ASP A 155 -10.30 0.43 17.05
C ASP A 155 -10.31 0.39 15.50
N GLU A 156 -11.36 -0.18 14.92
CA GLU A 156 -11.56 -0.29 13.48
C GLU A 156 -11.60 1.08 12.79
N ARG A 157 -12.17 2.09 13.43
CA ARG A 157 -12.26 3.45 12.90
C ARG A 157 -10.88 4.11 12.84
N ALA A 158 -10.11 4.00 13.91
CA ALA A 158 -8.72 4.47 13.93
C ALA A 158 -7.87 3.74 12.88
N PHE A 159 -8.11 2.45 12.68
CA PHE A 159 -7.47 1.66 11.62
C PHE A 159 -7.79 2.21 10.23
N LEU A 160 -9.05 2.50 9.91
CA LEU A 160 -9.44 3.09 8.61
C LEU A 160 -8.80 4.46 8.39
N VAL A 161 -8.76 5.31 9.42
CA VAL A 161 -8.06 6.60 9.38
C VAL A 161 -6.58 6.39 9.08
N SER A 162 -5.94 5.43 9.75
CA SER A 162 -4.52 5.13 9.54
C SER A 162 -4.21 4.64 8.12
N GLN A 163 -5.09 3.82 7.54
CA GLN A 163 -4.95 3.35 6.16
C GLN A 163 -5.03 4.51 5.14
N GLY A 164 -5.99 5.44 5.34
CA GLY A 164 -6.12 6.64 4.52
C GLY A 164 -4.89 7.55 4.63
N ALA A 165 -4.50 7.88 5.87
CA ALA A 165 -3.34 8.73 6.15
C ALA A 165 -2.04 8.12 5.62
N ALA A 166 -1.85 6.80 5.77
CA ALA A 166 -0.67 6.11 5.26
C ALA A 166 -0.55 6.17 3.74
N LYS A 167 -1.66 6.03 3.02
CA LYS A 167 -1.65 6.14 1.55
C LYS A 167 -1.28 7.55 1.10
N VAL A 168 -1.89 8.57 1.70
CA VAL A 168 -1.57 9.97 1.39
C VAL A 168 -0.09 10.25 1.69
N ALA A 169 0.38 9.90 2.90
CA ALA A 169 1.77 10.10 3.30
C ALA A 169 2.76 9.32 2.40
N TYR A 170 2.41 8.12 1.97
CA TYR A 170 3.22 7.31 1.05
C TYR A 170 3.34 7.95 -0.33
N TYR A 171 2.23 8.35 -0.94
CA TYR A 171 2.25 8.89 -2.30
C TYR A 171 2.82 10.30 -2.34
N VAL A 172 2.37 11.19 -1.45
CA VAL A 172 2.87 12.57 -1.37
C VAL A 172 4.31 12.59 -0.86
N GLY A 173 4.62 11.78 0.16
CA GLY A 173 5.97 11.63 0.68
C GLY A 173 6.93 11.10 -0.36
N GLY A 174 6.58 10.04 -1.11
CA GLY A 174 7.39 9.49 -2.19
C GLY A 174 7.61 10.50 -3.32
N TYR A 175 6.59 11.28 -3.67
CA TYR A 175 6.69 12.36 -4.64
C TYR A 175 7.64 13.47 -4.17
N LEU A 176 7.48 13.95 -2.94
CA LEU A 176 8.32 15.02 -2.40
C LEU A 176 9.76 14.58 -2.16
N LEU A 177 10.00 13.33 -1.72
CA LEU A 177 11.34 12.78 -1.54
C LEU A 177 12.15 12.72 -2.84
N PHE A 178 11.48 12.65 -3.99
CA PHE A 178 12.14 12.79 -5.29
C PHE A 178 12.74 14.19 -5.46
N PHE A 179 12.04 15.23 -5.03
CA PHE A 179 12.46 16.62 -5.21
C PHE A 179 13.38 17.15 -4.09
N VAL A 180 13.66 16.35 -3.05
CA VAL A 180 14.61 16.75 -1.99
C VAL A 180 16.02 16.78 -2.55
N PRO A 181 16.72 17.95 -2.57
CA PRO A 181 18.09 18.05 -3.05
C PRO A 181 19.02 17.10 -2.28
N GLY A 182 19.84 16.36 -3.02
CA GLY A 182 20.80 15.39 -2.44
C GLY A 182 20.21 14.05 -2.00
N LEU A 183 18.89 13.89 -1.94
CA LEU A 183 18.25 12.61 -1.66
C LEU A 183 17.82 11.89 -2.96
N HIS A 184 17.12 12.57 -3.83
CA HIS A 184 16.67 12.12 -5.16
C HIS A 184 16.19 10.67 -5.18
N VAL A 185 15.16 10.38 -4.37
CA VAL A 185 14.62 9.02 -4.25
C VAL A 185 13.73 8.71 -5.46
N THR A 186 14.22 7.91 -6.38
CA THR A 186 13.49 7.46 -7.59
C THR A 186 12.64 6.24 -7.30
N ARG A 187 11.73 6.34 -6.33
CA ARG A 187 10.97 5.22 -5.88
C ARG A 187 9.50 5.30 -6.26
N GLY A 188 8.96 4.17 -6.72
CA GLY A 188 7.60 4.11 -7.24
C GLY A 188 7.50 4.62 -8.68
N GLY A 189 6.42 4.23 -9.36
CA GLY A 189 6.23 4.53 -10.77
C GLY A 189 6.27 6.03 -11.08
N MET A 190 5.65 6.85 -10.24
CA MET A 190 5.62 8.30 -10.45
C MET A 190 7.01 8.94 -10.34
N ALA A 191 7.78 8.61 -9.30
CA ALA A 191 9.12 9.14 -9.11
C ALA A 191 10.08 8.68 -10.23
N TRP A 192 9.92 7.45 -10.71
CA TRP A 192 10.67 6.94 -11.84
C TRP A 192 10.31 7.69 -13.14
N MET A 193 9.04 7.92 -13.42
CA MET A 193 8.61 8.72 -14.57
C MET A 193 9.15 10.15 -14.53
N LEU A 194 9.17 10.75 -13.33
CA LEU A 194 9.74 12.10 -13.14
C LEU A 194 11.25 12.10 -13.33
N SER A 195 11.96 11.03 -12.97
CA SER A 195 13.43 10.94 -13.14
C SER A 195 13.88 11.02 -14.59
N THR A 196 13.04 10.63 -15.54
CA THR A 196 13.31 10.77 -16.97
C THR A 196 13.21 12.23 -17.46
N ARG A 197 12.45 13.07 -16.73
CA ARG A 197 12.18 14.46 -17.09
C ARG A 197 13.08 15.46 -16.36
N TYR A 198 13.48 15.13 -15.14
CA TYR A 198 14.25 16.00 -14.26
C TYR A 198 15.62 15.38 -13.97
N ALA A 199 16.63 15.74 -14.75
CA ALA A 199 18.00 15.28 -14.54
C ALA A 199 18.70 16.00 -13.36
N SER A 200 18.29 17.23 -13.06
CA SER A 200 18.80 18.02 -11.93
C SER A 200 17.65 18.65 -11.15
N ILE A 201 17.76 18.64 -9.84
CA ILE A 201 16.76 19.17 -8.92
C ILE A 201 17.35 20.36 -8.17
N THR A 202 16.69 21.50 -8.29
CA THR A 202 17.01 22.71 -7.54
C THR A 202 16.08 22.85 -6.34
N PRO A 203 16.46 23.59 -5.27
CA PRO A 203 15.59 23.84 -4.14
C PRO A 203 14.26 24.51 -4.55
N ALA A 204 14.25 25.35 -5.55
CA ALA A 204 13.04 25.98 -6.06
C ALA A 204 12.03 24.93 -6.58
N ARG A 205 12.50 23.90 -7.26
CA ARG A 205 11.64 22.80 -7.75
C ARG A 205 10.96 22.02 -6.63
N PHE A 206 11.59 21.91 -5.46
CA PHE A 206 10.95 21.31 -4.30
C PHE A 206 9.73 22.10 -3.85
N TYR A 207 9.84 23.43 -3.75
CA TYR A 207 8.71 24.27 -3.35
C TYR A 207 7.60 24.30 -4.40
N GLU A 208 7.94 24.33 -5.68
CA GLU A 208 6.97 24.20 -6.78
C GLU A 208 6.21 22.86 -6.69
N ALA A 209 6.92 21.77 -6.48
CA ALA A 209 6.34 20.44 -6.33
C ALA A 209 5.45 20.33 -5.07
N ALA A 210 5.88 20.91 -3.95
CA ALA A 210 5.12 20.93 -2.71
C ALA A 210 3.81 21.72 -2.88
N LEU A 211 3.87 22.89 -3.51
CA LEU A 211 2.67 23.69 -3.81
C LEU A 211 1.72 22.95 -4.77
N ALA A 212 2.26 22.34 -5.83
CA ALA A 212 1.46 21.54 -6.76
C ALA A 212 0.77 20.35 -6.05
N ALA A 213 1.48 19.65 -5.17
CA ALA A 213 0.92 18.55 -4.39
C ALA A 213 -0.18 19.02 -3.44
N LEU A 214 0.00 20.17 -2.78
CA LEU A 214 -1.00 20.77 -1.91
C LEU A 214 -2.28 21.14 -2.67
N LEU A 215 -2.14 21.84 -3.80
CA LEU A 215 -3.27 22.24 -4.62
C LEU A 215 -4.01 21.03 -5.21
N ALA A 216 -3.27 20.11 -5.80
CA ALA A 216 -3.85 18.88 -6.36
C ALA A 216 -4.51 18.01 -5.28
N GLY A 217 -3.90 17.89 -4.12
CA GLY A 217 -4.45 17.16 -2.97
C GLY A 217 -5.74 17.78 -2.45
N THR A 218 -5.80 19.11 -2.37
CA THR A 218 -7.01 19.84 -1.95
C THR A 218 -8.15 19.61 -2.95
N VAL A 219 -7.88 19.77 -4.25
CA VAL A 219 -8.88 19.51 -5.29
C VAL A 219 -9.33 18.05 -5.27
N ALA A 220 -8.40 17.11 -5.18
CA ALA A 220 -8.69 15.68 -5.12
C ALA A 220 -9.56 15.33 -3.90
N PHE A 221 -9.35 15.95 -2.75
CA PHE A 221 -10.16 15.73 -1.55
C PHE A 221 -11.64 16.07 -1.79
N PHE A 222 -11.94 17.24 -2.34
CA PHE A 222 -13.33 17.64 -2.63
C PHE A 222 -13.95 16.78 -3.74
N LEU A 223 -13.20 16.47 -4.78
CA LEU A 223 -13.66 15.57 -5.85
C LEU A 223 -13.97 14.18 -5.30
N LEU A 224 -13.12 13.64 -4.43
CA LEU A 224 -13.32 12.33 -3.83
C LEU A 224 -14.55 12.27 -2.94
N LEU A 225 -14.81 13.32 -2.14
CA LEU A 225 -16.03 13.42 -1.33
C LEU A 225 -17.29 13.43 -2.21
N GLY A 226 -17.29 14.18 -3.30
CA GLY A 226 -18.38 14.19 -4.27
C GLY A 226 -18.58 12.85 -4.93
N TRP A 227 -17.47 12.27 -5.42
CA TRP A 227 -17.47 10.98 -6.12
C TRP A 227 -17.91 9.82 -5.21
N ALA A 228 -17.47 9.80 -3.95
CA ALA A 228 -17.90 8.78 -2.99
C ALA A 228 -19.41 8.78 -2.78
N ARG A 229 -20.04 9.95 -2.70
CA ARG A 229 -21.51 10.07 -2.61
C ARG A 229 -22.22 9.58 -3.86
N VAL A 230 -21.68 9.90 -5.04
CA VAL A 230 -22.23 9.42 -6.32
C VAL A 230 -22.12 7.89 -6.39
N MET A 231 -20.95 7.35 -6.08
CA MET A 231 -20.68 5.91 -6.11
C MET A 231 -21.57 5.14 -5.12
N ALA A 232 -21.77 5.63 -3.92
CA ALA A 232 -22.65 5.00 -2.95
C ALA A 232 -24.10 4.87 -3.48
N ARG A 233 -24.59 5.87 -4.24
CA ARG A 233 -25.92 5.82 -4.87
C ARG A 233 -25.97 4.89 -6.11
N VAL A 234 -24.90 4.87 -6.89
CA VAL A 234 -24.82 4.03 -8.11
C VAL A 234 -24.69 2.57 -7.72
N VAL A 235 -23.77 2.25 -6.81
CA VAL A 235 -23.51 0.86 -6.37
C VAL A 235 -24.74 0.21 -5.75
N SER A 236 -25.57 0.97 -5.02
CA SER A 236 -26.83 0.43 -4.48
C SER A 236 -27.88 0.09 -5.54
N ARG A 237 -27.72 0.58 -6.77
CA ARG A 237 -28.67 0.35 -7.89
C ARG A 237 -28.18 -0.71 -8.88
N VAL A 238 -26.91 -1.09 -8.81
CA VAL A 238 -26.32 -2.09 -9.70
C VAL A 238 -26.48 -3.47 -9.08
N PRO A 239 -27.24 -4.39 -9.71
CA PRO A 239 -27.29 -5.76 -9.22
C PRO A 239 -25.89 -6.39 -9.30
N TYR A 240 -25.42 -6.88 -8.20
CA TYR A 240 -24.12 -7.52 -8.08
C TYR A 240 -24.31 -8.96 -7.58
N PRO A 241 -23.84 -9.99 -8.28
CA PRO A 241 -23.14 -10.02 -9.55
C PRO A 241 -24.11 -10.01 -10.74
N VAL A 242 -23.65 -9.45 -11.85
CA VAL A 242 -24.30 -9.64 -13.14
C VAL A 242 -23.90 -11.01 -13.69
#